data_af2e1752d6da100fb47cd1d2269e98dc
#
_entry.id   af2e1752d6da100fb47cd1d2269e98dc
#
_cell.length_a   1.000
_cell.length_b   1.000
_cell.length_c   1.000
_cell.angle_alpha   90.00
_cell.angle_beta   90.00
_cell.angle_gamma   90.00
#
_symmetry.space_group_name_H-M   'P 1'
#
loop_
_entity.id
_entity.type
_entity.pdbx_description
1 polymer ?
#
loop_
_entity_poly.entity_id
_entity_poly.type
_entity_poly.pdbx_seq_one_letter_code
_entity_poly.pdbx_strand_id
1 'polypeptide(L)'
;MRTIFAGVLSALLLTACGASGAKSGENNNQKIEKAMKTIHLTKAEFLDKVVNYEANPNEWKYLGDKPAIVDFYASWCGPCKMVAPILDELAQEYDGKIYVY
;
A
#
# COMPACT_ATOMS: atom_id res chain seq x y z
N MET A 1 -68.84 4.73 11.86
CA MET A 1 -68.77 4.67 13.33
C MET A 1 -67.33 4.45 13.72
N ARG A 2 -66.67 5.52 14.09
CA ARG A 2 -66.08 5.80 15.42
C ARG A 2 -65.02 4.76 15.73
N THR A 3 -63.82 5.16 15.95
CA THR A 3 -63.26 6.19 16.83
C THR A 3 -61.84 6.49 16.43
N ILE A 4 -61.60 7.70 16.31
CA ILE A 4 -60.50 8.52 16.67
C ILE A 4 -59.78 8.05 17.93
N PHE A 5 -58.50 7.76 17.82
CA PHE A 5 -57.58 7.99 18.92
C PHE A 5 -56.29 8.61 18.38
N ALA A 6 -56.26 9.85 18.59
CA ALA A 6 -55.03 10.61 18.66
C ALA A 6 -54.16 10.05 19.76
N GLY A 7 -53.12 9.44 19.44
CA GLY A 7 -52.06 8.99 20.34
C GLY A 7 -50.86 9.90 20.13
N VAL A 8 -50.75 10.79 21.03
CA VAL A 8 -49.72 11.73 21.31
C VAL A 8 -48.32 11.15 21.07
N LEU A 9 -47.72 11.68 20.08
CA LEU A 9 -46.36 12.13 19.97
C LEU A 9 -45.61 12.22 21.28
N SER A 10 -44.72 11.33 21.49
CA SER A 10 -43.55 11.61 22.33
C SER A 10 -42.32 11.67 21.47
N ALA A 11 -41.97 12.83 21.05
CA ALA A 11 -40.70 13.13 20.48
C ALA A 11 -39.62 12.99 21.56
N LEU A 12 -39.04 11.83 21.63
CA LEU A 12 -37.78 11.70 22.33
C LEU A 12 -36.67 12.22 21.41
N LEU A 13 -36.32 13.42 21.64
CA LEU A 13 -35.05 13.98 21.22
C LEU A 13 -33.94 13.24 21.96
N LEU A 14 -33.51 12.16 21.39
CA LEU A 14 -32.20 11.62 21.71
C LEU A 14 -31.17 12.50 21.01
N THR A 15 -30.73 13.51 21.72
CA THR A 15 -29.43 14.09 21.46
C THR A 15 -28.40 12.99 21.66
N ALA A 16 -28.09 12.32 20.63
CA ALA A 16 -26.87 11.54 20.56
C ALA A 16 -25.74 12.55 20.63
N CYS A 17 -25.22 12.76 21.82
CA CYS A 17 -23.90 13.32 21.97
C CYS A 17 -22.97 12.51 21.14
N GLY A 18 -22.45 13.13 20.11
CA GLY A 18 -21.44 12.53 19.28
C GLY A 18 -20.34 12.02 20.17
N ALA A 19 -20.16 10.73 20.19
CA ALA A 19 -18.94 10.17 20.65
C ALA A 19 -17.84 10.83 19.84
N SER A 20 -17.07 11.68 20.47
CA SER A 20 -15.78 12.07 19.98
C SER A 20 -15.00 10.77 19.87
N GLY A 21 -15.05 10.18 18.69
CA GLY A 21 -14.20 9.08 18.37
C GLY A 21 -12.78 9.57 18.57
N ALA A 22 -12.17 9.11 19.63
CA ALA A 22 -10.74 9.18 19.73
C ALA A 22 -10.22 8.50 18.47
N LYS A 23 -9.71 9.27 17.54
CA LYS A 23 -8.91 8.77 16.45
C LYS A 23 -7.68 8.17 17.11
N SER A 24 -7.77 6.91 17.43
CA SER A 24 -6.58 6.13 17.71
C SER A 24 -5.66 6.33 16.53
N GLY A 25 -4.43 6.73 16.82
CA GLY A 25 -3.46 7.10 15.83
C GLY A 25 -3.44 6.11 14.68
N GLU A 26 -3.93 6.59 13.57
CA GLU A 26 -3.76 5.92 12.29
C GLU A 26 -2.26 5.72 12.11
N ASN A 27 -1.87 4.48 12.11
CA ASN A 27 -0.49 4.10 12.11
C ASN A 27 0.17 4.72 10.86
N ASN A 28 1.03 5.70 11.10
CA ASN A 28 1.66 6.48 10.04
C ASN A 28 2.42 5.59 9.03
N ASN A 29 2.74 4.36 9.44
CA ASN A 29 3.34 3.34 8.57
C ASN A 29 2.41 2.88 7.45
N GLN A 30 1.11 2.72 7.71
CA GLN A 30 0.17 2.28 6.67
C GLN A 30 -0.05 3.35 5.60
N LYS A 31 0.04 4.62 5.97
CA LYS A 31 -0.10 5.72 5.03
C LYS A 31 1.13 5.88 4.13
N ILE A 32 2.29 5.56 4.66
CA ILE A 32 3.55 5.59 3.91
C ILE A 32 3.61 4.41 2.94
N GLU A 33 3.22 3.22 3.36
CA GLU A 33 3.16 2.05 2.48
C GLU A 33 2.18 2.21 1.32
N LYS A 34 1.06 2.88 1.54
CA LYS A 34 0.09 3.15 0.47
C LYS A 34 0.58 4.20 -0.54
N ALA A 35 1.51 5.06 -0.15
CA ALA A 35 2.11 6.06 -1.04
C ALA A 35 3.31 5.53 -1.82
N MET A 36 3.95 4.46 -1.34
CA MET A 36 5.08 3.84 -2.02
C MET A 36 4.59 2.90 -3.11
N LYS A 37 5.08 3.10 -4.32
CA LYS A 37 4.78 2.24 -5.47
C LYS A 37 5.90 1.24 -5.74
N THR A 38 7.04 1.40 -5.12
CA THR A 38 8.13 0.42 -5.14
C THR A 38 7.76 -0.82 -4.33
N ILE A 39 8.15 -1.98 -4.81
CA ILE A 39 7.84 -3.28 -4.21
C ILE A 39 9.10 -3.83 -3.55
N HIS A 40 9.09 -3.95 -2.24
CA HIS A 40 10.17 -4.59 -1.51
C HIS A 40 10.11 -6.10 -1.66
N LEU A 41 11.22 -6.71 -2.08
CA LEU A 41 11.32 -8.15 -2.26
C LEU A 41 12.19 -8.80 -1.20
N THR A 42 11.75 -9.93 -0.72
CA THR A 42 12.61 -10.89 -0.03
C THR A 42 13.45 -11.67 -1.05
N LYS A 43 14.47 -12.38 -0.59
CA LYS A 43 15.26 -13.27 -1.45
C LYS A 43 14.37 -14.28 -2.18
N ALA A 44 13.43 -14.91 -1.48
CA ALA A 44 12.52 -15.88 -2.06
C ALA A 44 11.64 -15.27 -3.18
N GLU A 45 11.09 -14.09 -2.93
CA GLU A 45 10.30 -13.38 -3.93
C GLU A 45 11.13 -12.92 -5.13
N PHE A 46 12.39 -12.57 -4.92
CA PHE A 46 13.30 -12.24 -6.01
C PHE A 46 13.53 -13.44 -6.93
N LEU A 47 13.74 -14.63 -6.34
CA LEU A 47 13.91 -15.88 -7.10
C LEU A 47 12.65 -16.27 -7.89
N ASP A 48 11.48 -15.94 -7.39
CA ASP A 48 10.20 -16.26 -8.02
C ASP A 48 9.77 -15.24 -9.07
N LYS A 49 10.05 -13.95 -8.86
CA LYS A 49 9.51 -12.87 -9.67
C LYS A 49 10.50 -12.24 -10.63
N VAL A 50 11.77 -12.29 -10.32
CA VAL A 50 12.82 -11.63 -11.11
C VAL A 50 13.68 -12.64 -11.85
N VAL A 51 14.49 -13.39 -11.13
CA VAL A 51 15.35 -14.41 -11.72
C VAL A 51 15.70 -15.48 -10.71
N ASN A 52 15.59 -16.71 -11.10
CA ASN A 52 16.03 -17.84 -10.28
C ASN A 52 17.47 -18.21 -10.63
N TYR A 53 18.42 -17.48 -10.06
CA TYR A 53 19.85 -17.73 -10.27
C TYR A 53 20.35 -18.99 -9.57
N GLU A 54 19.62 -19.52 -8.60
CA GLU A 54 19.97 -20.79 -7.94
C GLU A 54 19.70 -21.99 -8.85
N ALA A 55 18.59 -21.93 -9.60
CA ALA A 55 18.27 -22.97 -10.58
C ALA A 55 19.05 -22.81 -11.90
N ASN A 56 19.34 -21.58 -12.31
CA ASN A 56 20.02 -21.24 -13.56
C ASN A 56 21.21 -20.30 -13.33
N PRO A 57 22.32 -20.80 -12.77
CA PRO A 57 23.44 -19.93 -12.38
C PRO A 57 24.21 -19.32 -13.55
N ASN A 58 24.06 -19.87 -14.74
CA ASN A 58 24.80 -19.46 -15.93
C ASN A 58 23.99 -18.62 -16.93
N GLU A 59 22.70 -18.40 -16.64
CA GLU A 59 21.80 -17.69 -17.52
C GLU A 59 20.91 -16.73 -16.74
N TRP A 60 20.86 -15.47 -17.18
CA TRP A 60 19.89 -14.52 -16.67
C TRP A 60 18.56 -14.67 -17.38
N LYS A 61 17.63 -15.37 -16.76
CA LYS A 61 16.28 -15.56 -17.28
C LYS A 61 15.29 -14.79 -16.43
N TYR A 62 14.83 -13.66 -16.98
CA TYR A 62 13.81 -12.86 -16.31
C TYR A 62 12.45 -13.54 -16.33
N LEU A 63 11.78 -13.58 -15.18
CA LEU A 63 10.53 -14.31 -14.95
C LEU A 63 9.28 -13.44 -15.03
N GLY A 64 9.44 -12.11 -15.09
CA GLY A 64 8.32 -11.18 -15.12
C GLY A 64 7.65 -11.05 -16.49
N ASP A 65 6.44 -10.54 -16.51
CA ASP A 65 5.64 -10.26 -17.70
C ASP A 65 5.80 -8.83 -18.22
N LYS A 66 6.45 -7.97 -17.46
CA LYS A 66 6.72 -6.55 -17.77
C LYS A 66 8.16 -6.20 -17.49
N PRO A 67 8.70 -5.17 -18.14
CA PRO A 67 10.01 -4.65 -17.77
C PRO A 67 10.08 -4.28 -16.29
N ALA A 68 11.22 -4.47 -15.67
CA ALA A 68 11.42 -4.17 -14.27
C ALA A 68 12.72 -3.39 -14.02
N ILE A 69 12.65 -2.49 -13.07
CA ILE A 69 13.81 -1.87 -12.45
C ILE A 69 14.02 -2.57 -11.11
N VAL A 70 15.23 -3.01 -10.85
CA VAL A 70 15.60 -3.63 -9.57
C VAL A 70 16.65 -2.77 -8.90
N ASP A 71 16.31 -2.24 -7.73
CA ASP A 71 17.21 -1.47 -6.89
C ASP A 71 17.73 -2.32 -5.73
N PHE A 72 19.05 -2.43 -5.63
CA PHE A 72 19.71 -3.08 -4.51
C PHE A 72 20.25 -2.03 -3.56
N TYR A 73 19.74 -2.00 -2.35
CA TYR A 73 20.11 -1.00 -1.36
C TYR A 73 20.49 -1.62 -0.02
N ALA A 74 21.13 -0.81 0.82
CA ALA A 74 21.43 -1.17 2.20
C ALA A 74 21.10 0.00 3.14
N SER A 75 20.80 -0.30 4.40
CA SER A 75 20.43 0.70 5.40
C SER A 75 21.55 1.74 5.67
N TRP A 76 22.80 1.35 5.46
CA TRP A 76 23.98 2.19 5.62
C TRP A 76 24.37 2.98 4.35
N CYS A 77 23.68 2.77 3.26
CA CYS A 77 23.98 3.41 1.96
C CYS A 77 23.31 4.80 1.90
N GLY A 78 24.09 5.86 2.04
CA GLY A 78 23.61 7.22 1.93
C GLY A 78 23.05 7.57 0.54
N PRO A 79 23.77 7.32 -0.56
CA PRO A 79 23.28 7.59 -1.92
C PRO A 79 22.01 6.80 -2.27
N CYS A 80 21.84 5.60 -1.75
CA CYS A 80 20.63 4.80 -1.97
C CYS A 80 19.38 5.51 -1.45
N LYS A 81 19.49 6.21 -0.33
CA LYS A 81 18.38 6.99 0.26
C LYS A 81 17.99 8.19 -0.60
N MET A 82 18.89 8.70 -1.40
CA MET A 82 18.62 9.79 -2.34
C MET A 82 17.92 9.30 -3.60
N VAL A 83 18.17 8.07 -4.01
CA VAL A 83 17.56 7.43 -5.18
C VAL A 83 16.16 6.93 -4.89
N ALA A 84 15.88 6.48 -3.68
CA ALA A 84 14.60 5.90 -3.30
C ALA A 84 13.38 6.76 -3.66
N PRO A 85 13.33 8.08 -3.37
CA PRO A 85 12.21 8.93 -3.78
C PRO A 85 12.02 9.01 -5.29
N ILE A 86 13.09 8.98 -6.05
CA ILE A 86 13.07 9.01 -7.52
C ILE A 86 12.46 7.73 -8.07
N LEU A 87 12.80 6.60 -7.48
CA LEU A 87 12.22 5.31 -7.85
C LEU A 87 10.72 5.23 -7.51
N ASP A 88 10.31 5.81 -6.40
CA ASP A 88 8.89 5.91 -6.04
C ASP A 88 8.11 6.78 -7.05
N GLU A 89 8.68 7.89 -7.50
CA GLU A 89 8.07 8.72 -8.55
C GLU A 89 7.96 7.97 -9.87
N LEU A 90 9.01 7.26 -10.28
CA LEU A 90 8.98 6.42 -11.48
C LEU A 90 7.95 5.30 -11.39
N ALA A 91 7.85 4.66 -10.23
CA ALA A 91 6.86 3.62 -9.99
C ALA A 91 5.42 4.14 -10.09
N GLN A 92 5.18 5.38 -9.70
CA GLN A 92 3.88 6.05 -9.86
C GLN A 92 3.61 6.45 -11.31
N GLU A 93 4.59 7.03 -11.98
CA GLU A 93 4.47 7.49 -13.36
C GLU A 93 4.22 6.32 -14.33
N TYR A 94 4.91 5.21 -14.12
CA TYR A 94 4.80 4.01 -14.96
C TYR A 94 3.94 2.90 -14.32
N ASP A 95 3.03 3.27 -13.43
CA ASP A 95 2.14 2.31 -12.76
C ASP A 95 1.40 1.43 -13.77
N GLY A 96 1.50 0.13 -13.60
CA GLY A 96 0.93 -0.86 -14.51
C GLY A 96 1.73 -1.14 -15.79
N LYS A 97 2.80 -0.39 -16.07
CA LYS A 97 3.65 -0.56 -17.27
C LYS A 97 4.97 -1.26 -16.96
N ILE A 98 5.54 -1.00 -15.79
CA ILE A 98 6.79 -1.60 -15.32
C ILE A 98 6.65 -1.99 -13.85
N TYR A 99 7.55 -2.86 -13.41
CA TYR A 99 7.76 -3.12 -11.98
C TYR A 99 8.97 -2.34 -11.48
N VAL A 100 8.89 -1.81 -10.27
CA VAL A 100 10.01 -1.22 -9.56
C VAL A 100 10.19 -1.97 -8.23
N TYR A 101 11.22 -2.79 -8.18
CA TYR A 101 11.56 -3.63 -7.04
C TYR A 101 12.70 -3.05 -6.23
#